data_87380fc6482743cc82a538b1f73272b9
#
_entry.id   87380fc6482743cc82a538b1f73272b9
#
_cell.length_a   1.000
_cell.length_b   1.000
_cell.length_c   1.000
_cell.angle_alpha   90.00
_cell.angle_beta   90.00
_cell.angle_gamma   90.00
#
_symmetry.space_group_name_H-M   'P 1'
#
loop_
_entity.id
_entity.type
_entity.pdbx_description
1 polymer ?
#
loop_
_entity_poly.entity_id
_entity_poly.type
_entity_poly.pdbx_seq_one_letter_code
_entity_poly.pdbx_strand_id
1 'polypeptide(L)'
;MKTCTKCQEAKSLDQFYKRSDRDSYHSWCKQCKHLSGKSWHERNKERHSEINRKWYEENKEQHLENSKQWYEANKHRKLETTAAREKRCILATPAWADRELIKELYALAQKLTEQTGIPHEVDHVIPLQGENVSGLHVADNMQVITREENRRKSNKFNYLKWTLETEKIKC
;
A
#
# COMPACT_ATOMS: atom_id res chain seq x y z
N MET A 1 9.01 -2.24 38.31
CA MET A 1 9.03 -3.43 37.44
C MET A 1 7.81 -4.31 37.74
N LYS A 2 7.31 -5.04 36.74
CA LYS A 2 6.18 -5.96 36.86
C LYS A 2 6.48 -7.25 36.09
N THR A 3 6.13 -8.40 36.66
CA THR A 3 6.32 -9.70 36.02
C THR A 3 5.13 -10.00 35.10
N CYS A 4 5.40 -10.31 33.86
CA CYS A 4 4.38 -10.72 32.88
C CYS A 4 3.91 -12.15 33.23
N THR A 5 2.62 -12.35 33.40
CA THR A 5 2.08 -13.69 33.76
C THR A 5 2.12 -14.69 32.61
N LYS A 6 2.45 -14.28 31.37
CA LYS A 6 2.55 -15.18 30.22
C LYS A 6 4.00 -15.62 29.93
N CYS A 7 4.95 -14.68 29.82
CA CYS A 7 6.36 -15.05 29.59
C CYS A 7 7.20 -15.15 30.85
N GLN A 8 6.65 -14.89 32.03
CA GLN A 8 7.29 -14.93 33.34
C GLN A 8 8.49 -13.97 33.52
N GLU A 9 8.69 -13.05 32.57
CA GLU A 9 9.78 -12.07 32.62
C GLU A 9 9.37 -10.81 33.38
N ALA A 10 10.29 -10.30 34.23
CA ALA A 10 10.14 -9.00 34.86
C ALA A 10 10.51 -7.88 33.87
N LYS A 11 9.58 -6.98 33.60
CA LYS A 11 9.73 -5.87 32.66
C LYS A 11 9.35 -4.55 33.29
N SER A 12 9.79 -3.44 32.71
CA SER A 12 9.40 -2.09 33.13
C SER A 12 7.89 -1.86 32.87
N LEU A 13 7.28 -0.95 33.60
CA LEU A 13 5.82 -0.71 33.50
C LEU A 13 5.38 -0.16 32.13
N ASP A 14 6.26 0.53 31.43
CA ASP A 14 6.04 1.00 30.05
C ASP A 14 5.82 -0.12 29.03
N GLN A 15 6.29 -1.35 29.35
CA GLN A 15 6.06 -2.55 28.55
C GLN A 15 4.68 -3.19 28.78
N PHE A 16 3.83 -2.60 29.59
CA PHE A 16 2.47 -3.05 29.83
C PHE A 16 1.47 -1.97 29.40
N TYR A 17 0.27 -2.38 28.96
CA TYR A 17 -0.82 -1.45 28.75
C TYR A 17 -1.42 -1.03 30.09
N LYS A 18 -1.63 0.28 30.27
CA LYS A 18 -2.39 0.79 31.41
C LYS A 18 -3.88 0.43 31.24
N ARG A 19 -4.54 0.10 32.31
CA ARG A 19 -5.97 -0.18 32.30
C ARG A 19 -6.73 1.13 32.35
N SER A 20 -7.87 1.18 31.65
CA SER A 20 -8.75 2.35 31.65
C SER A 20 -9.71 2.40 32.84
N ASP A 21 -10.00 1.24 33.43
CA ASP A 21 -10.98 1.05 34.52
C ASP A 21 -10.40 1.27 35.92
N ARG A 22 -9.07 1.25 36.06
CA ARG A 22 -8.37 1.41 37.34
C ARG A 22 -6.92 1.83 37.13
N ASP A 23 -6.29 2.41 38.15
CA ASP A 23 -4.87 2.80 38.07
C ASP A 23 -3.94 1.60 38.25
N SER A 24 -3.93 0.74 37.25
CA SER A 24 -3.12 -0.48 37.20
C SER A 24 -2.73 -0.85 35.76
N TYR A 25 -1.87 -1.84 35.60
CA TYR A 25 -1.40 -2.34 34.31
C TYR A 25 -1.91 -3.77 34.06
N HIS A 26 -2.13 -4.10 32.78
CA HIS A 26 -2.49 -5.44 32.36
C HIS A 26 -1.48 -6.49 32.85
N SER A 27 -1.92 -7.73 33.04
CA SER A 27 -1.08 -8.85 33.53
C SER A 27 -0.07 -9.33 32.49
N TRP A 28 -0.36 -9.16 31.19
CA TRP A 28 0.53 -9.52 30.10
C TRP A 28 1.26 -8.31 29.55
N CYS A 29 2.54 -8.46 29.22
CA CYS A 29 3.28 -7.41 28.51
C CYS A 29 2.74 -7.18 27.10
N LYS A 30 3.05 -6.03 26.52
CA LYS A 30 2.60 -5.62 25.15
C LYS A 30 2.95 -6.66 24.11
N GLN A 31 4.16 -7.23 24.16
CA GLN A 31 4.62 -8.28 23.25
C GLN A 31 3.78 -9.56 23.33
N CYS A 32 3.53 -10.07 24.54
CA CYS A 32 2.70 -11.27 24.72
C CYS A 32 1.26 -11.03 24.27
N LYS A 33 0.71 -9.84 24.52
CA LYS A 33 -0.63 -9.48 24.07
C LYS A 33 -0.70 -9.38 22.54
N HIS A 34 0.31 -8.79 21.91
CA HIS A 34 0.41 -8.71 20.43
C HIS A 34 0.49 -10.10 19.79
N LEU A 35 1.38 -10.97 20.29
CA LEU A 35 1.51 -12.34 19.77
C LEU A 35 0.23 -13.17 19.94
N SER A 36 -0.47 -13.00 21.08
CA SER A 36 -1.77 -13.65 21.28
C SER A 36 -2.84 -13.15 20.32
N GLY A 37 -2.88 -11.83 20.08
CA GLY A 37 -3.78 -11.23 19.07
C GLY A 37 -3.50 -11.73 17.66
N LYS A 38 -2.23 -11.77 17.26
CA LYS A 38 -1.83 -12.29 15.95
C LYS A 38 -2.24 -13.75 15.76
N SER A 39 -1.98 -14.60 16.73
CA SER A 39 -2.38 -16.02 16.71
C SER A 39 -3.91 -16.19 16.67
N TRP A 40 -4.66 -15.35 17.38
CA TRP A 40 -6.13 -15.38 17.34
C TRP A 40 -6.64 -14.95 15.94
N HIS A 41 -6.09 -13.89 15.37
CA HIS A 41 -6.42 -13.44 14.02
C HIS A 41 -6.17 -14.51 12.97
N GLU A 42 -5.02 -15.17 13.03
CA GLU A 42 -4.68 -16.23 12.08
C GLU A 42 -5.69 -17.39 12.14
N ARG A 43 -6.03 -17.85 13.35
CA ARG A 43 -7.01 -18.93 13.54
C ARG A 43 -8.44 -18.57 13.16
N ASN A 44 -8.79 -17.29 13.18
CA ASN A 44 -10.15 -16.82 12.90
C ASN A 44 -10.28 -16.09 11.54
N LYS A 45 -9.22 -16.09 10.72
CA LYS A 45 -9.16 -15.35 9.46
C LYS A 45 -10.30 -15.74 8.49
N GLU A 46 -10.51 -17.04 8.30
CA GLU A 46 -11.55 -17.55 7.42
C GLU A 46 -12.95 -17.18 7.91
N ARG A 47 -13.20 -17.37 9.21
CA ARG A 47 -14.47 -16.98 9.83
C ARG A 47 -14.76 -15.49 9.68
N HIS A 48 -13.76 -14.64 9.89
CA HIS A 48 -13.88 -13.20 9.70
C HIS A 48 -14.17 -12.85 8.23
N SER A 49 -13.47 -13.50 7.30
CA SER A 49 -13.71 -13.31 5.86
C SER A 49 -15.13 -13.69 5.47
N GLU A 50 -15.64 -14.79 6.00
CA GLU A 50 -17.01 -15.26 5.74
C GLU A 50 -18.06 -14.31 6.31
N ILE A 51 -17.89 -13.84 7.56
CA ILE A 51 -18.79 -12.87 8.18
C ILE A 51 -18.80 -11.56 7.37
N ASN A 52 -17.63 -11.06 6.98
CA ASN A 52 -17.52 -9.84 6.19
C ASN A 52 -18.17 -10.00 4.81
N ARG A 53 -18.02 -11.17 4.17
CA ARG A 53 -18.66 -11.46 2.89
C ARG A 53 -20.18 -11.45 3.01
N LYS A 54 -20.73 -12.14 4.01
CA LYS A 54 -22.18 -12.16 4.27
C LYS A 54 -22.72 -10.77 4.53
N TRP A 55 -22.03 -10.01 5.42
CA TRP A 55 -22.42 -8.64 5.70
C TRP A 55 -22.42 -7.77 4.44
N TYR A 56 -21.38 -7.91 3.59
CA TYR A 56 -21.30 -7.16 2.34
C TYR A 56 -22.42 -7.54 1.37
N GLU A 57 -22.73 -8.81 1.22
CA GLU A 57 -23.85 -9.28 0.37
C GLU A 57 -25.20 -8.72 0.84
N GLU A 58 -25.44 -8.74 2.15
CA GLU A 58 -26.66 -8.20 2.76
C GLU A 58 -26.77 -6.67 2.65
N ASN A 59 -25.64 -5.95 2.67
CA ASN A 59 -25.61 -4.50 2.66
C ASN A 59 -25.12 -3.90 1.33
N LYS A 60 -25.01 -4.70 0.28
CA LYS A 60 -24.37 -4.31 -0.99
C LYS A 60 -25.04 -3.09 -1.64
N GLU A 61 -26.35 -3.07 -1.70
CA GLU A 61 -27.11 -1.98 -2.33
C GLU A 61 -26.88 -0.64 -1.56
N GLN A 62 -26.98 -0.68 -0.24
CA GLN A 62 -26.73 0.50 0.60
C GLN A 62 -25.28 0.97 0.48
N HIS A 63 -24.32 0.04 0.41
CA HIS A 63 -22.91 0.37 0.24
C HIS A 63 -22.65 1.04 -1.12
N LEU A 64 -23.28 0.55 -2.19
CA LEU A 64 -23.16 1.14 -3.53
C LEU A 64 -23.80 2.53 -3.58
N GLU A 65 -24.99 2.70 -2.98
CA GLU A 65 -25.66 3.99 -2.94
C GLU A 65 -24.86 5.02 -2.13
N ASN A 66 -24.37 4.64 -0.95
CA ASN A 66 -23.50 5.51 -0.14
C ASN A 66 -22.22 5.90 -0.91
N SER A 67 -21.63 4.96 -1.65
CA SER A 67 -20.44 5.21 -2.48
C SER A 67 -20.73 6.18 -3.61
N LYS A 68 -21.89 6.07 -4.25
CA LYS A 68 -22.36 6.98 -5.30
C LYS A 68 -22.59 8.38 -4.76
N GLN A 69 -23.31 8.49 -3.64
CA GLN A 69 -23.55 9.77 -2.98
C GLN A 69 -22.25 10.45 -2.56
N TRP A 70 -21.34 9.68 -1.97
CA TRP A 70 -20.02 10.21 -1.61
C TRP A 70 -19.24 10.69 -2.85
N TYR A 71 -19.28 9.92 -3.95
CA TYR A 71 -18.60 10.29 -5.20
C TYR A 71 -19.15 11.59 -5.78
N GLU A 72 -20.47 11.73 -5.86
CA GLU A 72 -21.10 12.94 -6.37
C GLU A 72 -20.78 14.17 -5.48
N ALA A 73 -20.86 14.01 -4.16
CA ALA A 73 -20.51 15.06 -3.21
C ALA A 73 -19.01 15.47 -3.25
N ASN A 74 -18.12 14.55 -3.65
CA ASN A 74 -16.67 14.77 -3.65
C ASN A 74 -16.05 14.83 -5.06
N LYS A 75 -16.84 14.96 -6.10
CA LYS A 75 -16.39 14.97 -7.51
C LYS A 75 -15.32 16.02 -7.77
N HIS A 76 -15.45 17.21 -7.18
CA HIS A 76 -14.48 18.29 -7.29
C HIS A 76 -13.10 17.90 -6.74
N ARG A 77 -13.03 17.17 -5.62
CA ARG A 77 -11.76 16.69 -5.04
C ARG A 77 -11.05 15.70 -5.96
N LYS A 78 -11.81 14.86 -6.66
CA LYS A 78 -11.24 13.93 -7.63
C LYS A 78 -10.67 14.67 -8.84
N LEU A 79 -11.35 15.68 -9.33
CA LEU A 79 -10.85 16.55 -10.41
C LEU A 79 -9.56 17.27 -10.00
N GLU A 80 -9.51 17.85 -8.80
CA GLU A 80 -8.30 18.46 -8.25
C GLU A 80 -7.12 17.48 -8.17
N THR A 81 -7.34 16.28 -7.61
CA THR A 81 -6.28 15.29 -7.48
C THR A 81 -5.78 14.80 -8.82
N THR A 82 -6.67 14.64 -9.81
CA THR A 82 -6.30 14.26 -11.18
C THR A 82 -5.50 15.36 -11.85
N ALA A 83 -5.95 16.60 -11.82
CA ALA A 83 -5.23 17.74 -12.37
C ALA A 83 -3.86 17.95 -11.71
N ALA A 84 -3.77 17.78 -10.39
CA ALA A 84 -2.49 17.84 -9.67
C ALA A 84 -1.53 16.72 -10.09
N ARG A 85 -2.04 15.51 -10.37
CA ARG A 85 -1.24 14.39 -10.89
C ARG A 85 -0.75 14.66 -12.31
N GLU A 86 -1.63 15.12 -13.19
CA GLU A 86 -1.28 15.49 -14.57
C GLU A 86 -0.22 16.58 -14.60
N LYS A 87 -0.40 17.64 -13.81
CA LYS A 87 0.59 18.71 -13.69
C LYS A 87 1.96 18.18 -13.23
N ARG A 88 2.00 17.26 -12.27
CA ARG A 88 3.26 16.63 -11.82
C ARG A 88 3.92 15.83 -12.93
N CYS A 89 3.15 15.04 -13.69
CA CYS A 89 3.67 14.30 -14.83
C CYS A 89 4.26 15.26 -15.89
N ILE A 90 3.56 16.35 -16.21
CA ILE A 90 4.04 17.35 -17.16
C ILE A 90 5.36 17.98 -16.68
N LEU A 91 5.42 18.41 -15.42
CA LEU A 91 6.61 19.03 -14.84
C LEU A 91 7.79 18.05 -14.70
N ALA A 92 7.52 16.77 -14.52
CA ALA A 92 8.52 15.71 -14.43
C ALA A 92 8.95 15.17 -15.81
N THR A 93 8.32 15.59 -16.90
CA THR A 93 8.63 15.18 -18.27
C THR A 93 9.60 16.17 -18.91
N PRO A 94 10.90 15.86 -19.02
CA PRO A 94 11.85 16.74 -19.69
C PRO A 94 11.59 16.77 -21.21
N ALA A 95 12.10 17.81 -21.88
CA ALA A 95 11.92 17.99 -23.32
C ALA A 95 12.51 16.85 -24.17
N TRP A 96 13.52 16.17 -23.66
CA TRP A 96 14.18 15.02 -24.31
C TRP A 96 13.52 13.67 -24.02
N ALA A 97 12.44 13.62 -23.24
CA ALA A 97 11.75 12.37 -22.94
C ALA A 97 11.20 11.71 -24.22
N ASP A 98 11.52 10.44 -24.42
CA ASP A 98 10.96 9.64 -25.51
C ASP A 98 9.51 9.28 -25.24
N ARG A 99 8.60 10.05 -25.84
CA ARG A 99 7.15 9.88 -25.65
C ARG A 99 6.62 8.65 -26.37
N GLU A 100 7.26 8.22 -27.44
CA GLU A 100 6.83 7.02 -28.17
C GLU A 100 7.16 5.77 -27.35
N LEU A 101 8.36 5.70 -26.79
CA LEU A 101 8.73 4.59 -25.89
C LEU A 101 7.84 4.55 -24.64
N ILE A 102 7.45 5.69 -24.08
CA ILE A 102 6.48 5.75 -22.99
C ILE A 102 5.13 5.13 -23.41
N LYS A 103 4.60 5.45 -24.60
CA LYS A 103 3.36 4.86 -25.12
C LYS A 103 3.48 3.35 -25.30
N GLU A 104 4.63 2.88 -25.78
CA GLU A 104 4.91 1.45 -25.95
C GLU A 104 4.85 0.70 -24.61
N LEU A 105 5.35 1.29 -23.53
CA LEU A 105 5.25 0.71 -22.19
C LEU A 105 3.80 0.56 -21.72
N TYR A 106 2.94 1.55 -22.00
CA TYR A 106 1.50 1.45 -21.69
C TYR A 106 0.82 0.38 -22.56
N ALA A 107 1.14 0.31 -23.86
CA ALA A 107 0.63 -0.75 -24.74
C ALA A 107 1.09 -2.14 -24.29
N LEU A 108 2.35 -2.26 -23.83
CA LEU A 108 2.88 -3.50 -23.27
C LEU A 108 2.12 -3.93 -22.02
N ALA A 109 1.81 -3.01 -21.10
CA ALA A 109 1.04 -3.30 -19.90
C ALA A 109 -0.37 -3.82 -20.24
N GLN A 110 -1.01 -3.23 -21.23
CA GLN A 110 -2.31 -3.71 -21.75
C GLN A 110 -2.18 -5.12 -22.33
N LYS A 111 -1.22 -5.33 -23.22
CA LYS A 111 -0.97 -6.63 -23.86
C LYS A 111 -0.70 -7.74 -22.85
N LEU A 112 0.13 -7.48 -21.84
CA LEU A 112 0.41 -8.43 -20.77
C LEU A 112 -0.85 -8.73 -19.94
N THR A 113 -1.69 -7.73 -19.67
CA THR A 113 -2.98 -7.95 -18.99
C THR A 113 -3.90 -8.87 -19.79
N GLU A 114 -4.00 -8.66 -21.11
CA GLU A 114 -4.82 -9.50 -21.99
C GLU A 114 -4.29 -10.93 -22.10
N GLN A 115 -2.97 -11.10 -22.19
CA GLN A 115 -2.32 -12.41 -22.32
C GLN A 115 -2.36 -13.25 -21.05
N THR A 116 -2.21 -12.62 -19.90
CA THR A 116 -2.07 -13.33 -18.61
C THR A 116 -3.37 -13.38 -17.80
N GLY A 117 -4.34 -12.50 -18.11
CA GLY A 117 -5.53 -12.28 -17.28
C GLY A 117 -5.23 -11.57 -15.95
N ILE A 118 -3.95 -11.21 -15.70
CA ILE A 118 -3.50 -10.50 -14.50
C ILE A 118 -3.34 -9.03 -14.85
N PRO A 119 -3.99 -8.08 -14.14
CA PRO A 119 -3.84 -6.66 -14.41
C PRO A 119 -2.40 -6.19 -14.24
N HIS A 120 -1.81 -5.62 -15.30
CA HIS A 120 -0.50 -4.97 -15.30
C HIS A 120 -0.67 -3.46 -15.40
N GLU A 121 0.25 -2.72 -14.80
CA GLU A 121 0.25 -1.26 -14.74
C GLU A 121 1.67 -0.73 -15.00
N VAL A 122 1.76 0.46 -15.61
CA VAL A 122 3.04 1.18 -15.72
C VAL A 122 3.28 1.94 -14.43
N ASP A 123 4.42 1.72 -13.81
CA ASP A 123 4.84 2.35 -12.56
C ASP A 123 6.21 3.01 -12.73
N HIS A 124 6.48 4.04 -11.93
CA HIS A 124 7.79 4.68 -11.89
C HIS A 124 8.70 3.96 -10.90
N VAL A 125 9.88 3.52 -11.34
CA VAL A 125 10.91 2.91 -10.48
C VAL A 125 11.24 3.86 -9.33
N ILE A 126 11.62 5.10 -9.65
CA ILE A 126 11.75 6.21 -8.72
C ILE A 126 10.44 6.99 -8.77
N PRO A 127 9.63 7.01 -7.70
CA PRO A 127 8.32 7.66 -7.73
C PRO A 127 8.43 9.15 -8.03
N LEU A 128 7.46 9.69 -8.79
CA LEU A 128 7.38 11.14 -9.07
C LEU A 128 7.23 11.96 -7.79
N GLN A 129 6.70 11.36 -6.73
CA GLN A 129 6.52 11.96 -5.42
C GLN A 129 6.76 10.90 -4.34
N GLY A 130 8.02 10.66 -4.00
CA GLY A 130 8.43 9.88 -2.84
C GLY A 130 8.71 10.78 -1.64
N GLU A 131 8.97 10.17 -0.48
CA GLU A 131 9.30 10.89 0.75
C GLU A 131 10.62 11.68 0.62
N ASN A 132 11.64 11.05 0.04
CA ASN A 132 12.99 11.63 -0.07
C ASN A 132 13.50 11.68 -1.53
N VAL A 133 12.65 11.38 -2.50
CA VAL A 133 13.01 11.30 -3.92
C VAL A 133 11.90 11.84 -4.80
N SER A 134 12.30 12.40 -5.97
CA SER A 134 11.39 12.79 -7.04
C SER A 134 11.98 12.33 -8.36
N GLY A 135 11.38 11.32 -8.97
CA GLY A 135 11.79 10.77 -10.26
C GLY A 135 11.28 11.58 -11.45
N LEU A 136 11.83 11.30 -12.63
CA LEU A 136 11.36 11.87 -13.89
C LEU A 136 10.32 10.97 -14.56
N HIS A 137 9.45 11.57 -15.37
CA HIS A 137 8.50 10.87 -16.22
C HIS A 137 9.16 10.57 -17.58
N VAL A 138 10.03 9.57 -17.58
CA VAL A 138 10.81 9.10 -18.73
C VAL A 138 10.77 7.58 -18.78
N ALA A 139 10.90 7.00 -19.96
CA ALA A 139 10.83 5.55 -20.16
C ALA A 139 11.83 4.78 -19.27
N ASP A 140 13.06 5.27 -19.12
CA ASP A 140 14.10 4.65 -18.29
C ASP A 140 13.74 4.61 -16.78
N ASN A 141 12.81 5.44 -16.34
CA ASN A 141 12.28 5.43 -14.99
C ASN A 141 10.94 4.67 -14.88
N MET A 142 10.52 3.97 -15.93
CA MET A 142 9.26 3.24 -15.94
C MET A 142 9.48 1.73 -15.98
N GLN A 143 8.54 1.00 -15.41
CA GLN A 143 8.47 -0.45 -15.42
C GLN A 143 7.03 -0.92 -15.57
N VAL A 144 6.83 -2.07 -16.22
CA VAL A 144 5.55 -2.75 -16.27
C VAL A 144 5.52 -3.82 -15.21
N ILE A 145 4.63 -3.70 -14.25
CA ILE A 145 4.48 -4.63 -13.12
C ILE A 145 3.01 -4.97 -12.90
N THR A 146 2.74 -6.02 -12.15
CA THR A 146 1.37 -6.36 -11.79
C THR A 146 0.76 -5.30 -10.86
N ARG A 147 -0.55 -5.14 -10.91
CA ARG A 147 -1.27 -4.23 -9.99
C ARG A 147 -1.00 -4.54 -8.52
N GLU A 148 -0.82 -5.81 -8.17
CA GLU A 148 -0.50 -6.22 -6.81
C GLU A 148 0.89 -5.72 -6.39
N GLU A 149 1.90 -5.90 -7.24
CA GLU A 149 3.25 -5.40 -6.99
C GLU A 149 3.28 -3.87 -6.90
N ASN A 150 2.56 -3.18 -7.79
CA ASN A 150 2.44 -1.73 -7.78
C ASN A 150 1.82 -1.24 -6.45
N ARG A 151 0.73 -1.84 -5.98
CA ARG A 151 0.12 -1.50 -4.68
C ARG A 151 1.06 -1.77 -3.51
N ARG A 152 1.82 -2.87 -3.53
CA ARG A 152 2.79 -3.21 -2.49
C ARG A 152 3.97 -2.24 -2.46
N LYS A 153 4.47 -1.85 -3.64
CA LYS A 153 5.54 -0.85 -3.79
C LYS A 153 5.08 0.53 -3.32
N SER A 154 3.85 0.96 -3.72
CA SER A 154 3.34 2.30 -3.43
C SER A 154 4.33 3.39 -3.92
N ASN A 155 4.44 4.51 -3.23
CA ASN A 155 5.41 5.58 -3.50
C ASN A 155 6.76 5.39 -2.77
N LYS A 156 7.06 4.18 -2.30
CA LYS A 156 8.32 3.87 -1.63
C LYS A 156 9.41 3.63 -2.66
N PHE A 157 10.59 4.14 -2.37
CA PHE A 157 11.81 3.87 -3.14
C PHE A 157 12.85 3.22 -2.25
N ASN A 158 13.35 2.06 -2.68
CA ASN A 158 14.41 1.34 -1.98
C ASN A 158 15.73 1.54 -2.72
N TYR A 159 16.53 2.50 -2.26
CA TYR A 159 17.81 2.85 -2.86
C TYR A 159 18.78 1.66 -2.91
N LEU A 160 18.86 0.88 -1.82
CA LEU A 160 19.79 -0.27 -1.76
C LEU A 160 19.42 -1.35 -2.78
N LYS A 161 18.13 -1.64 -2.95
CA LYS A 161 17.67 -2.59 -3.96
C LYS A 161 17.99 -2.08 -5.37
N TRP A 162 17.75 -0.82 -5.63
CA TRP A 162 18.01 -0.19 -6.93
C TRP A 162 19.49 -0.21 -7.30
N THR A 163 20.42 0.12 -6.39
CA THR A 163 21.87 0.07 -6.64
C THR A 163 22.35 -1.33 -6.94
N LEU A 164 21.89 -2.34 -6.20
CA LEU A 164 22.26 -3.74 -6.43
C LEU A 164 21.76 -4.29 -7.79
N GLU A 165 20.60 -3.83 -8.25
CA GLU A 165 20.04 -4.22 -9.55
C GLU A 165 20.78 -3.52 -10.71
N THR A 166 21.13 -2.25 -10.56
CA THR A 166 21.87 -1.49 -11.59
C THR A 166 23.34 -1.91 -11.72
N GLU A 167 23.98 -2.37 -10.65
CA GLU A 167 25.34 -2.93 -10.70
C GLU A 167 25.40 -4.24 -11.46
N LYS A 168 24.36 -5.08 -11.41
CA LYS A 168 24.28 -6.34 -12.17
C LYS A 168 24.16 -6.15 -13.69
N ILE A 169 23.71 -4.99 -14.13
CA ILE A 169 23.54 -4.68 -15.58
C ILE A 169 24.85 -4.15 -16.18
N LYS A 170 25.83 -3.76 -15.35
CA LYS A 170 27.14 -3.25 -15.79
C LYS A 170 28.22 -4.31 -15.95
N CYS A 171 27.94 -5.57 -15.67
CA CYS A 171 28.75 -6.75 -15.95
C CYS A 171 28.19 -7.51 -17.13
#